data_46e70798f9c9e29136c3149ea7de4b72
#
_entry.id   46e70798f9c9e29136c3149ea7de4b72
#
_cell.length_a   1.000
_cell.length_b   1.000
_cell.length_c   1.000
_cell.angle_alpha   90.00
_cell.angle_beta   90.00
_cell.angle_gamma   90.00
#
_symmetry.space_group_name_H-M   'P 1'
#
loop_
_entity.id
_entity.type
_entity.pdbx_description
1 polymer ?
#
loop_
_entity_poly.entity_id
_entity_poly.type
_entity_poly.pdbx_seq_one_letter_code
_entity_poly.pdbx_strand_id
1 'polypeptide(L)'
;MQVKEKINIMDKILRELDDVIKSQTSVLKKIAQIEAENINLNDDSLGDALPDIHEHVDAALVATTELQVKFKEVHDEFLSNNKPEEESPT
;
A
#
# COMPACT_ATOMS: atom_id res chain seq x y z
N MET A 1 12.63 -19.61 -13.02
CA MET A 1 12.02 -18.38 -13.55
C MET A 1 13.10 -17.48 -14.10
N GLN A 2 12.89 -16.97 -15.27
CA GLN A 2 13.89 -16.12 -15.90
C GLN A 2 13.89 -14.73 -15.28
N VAL A 3 15.01 -14.04 -15.43
CA VAL A 3 15.17 -12.70 -14.88
C VAL A 3 14.06 -11.76 -15.36
N LYS A 4 13.78 -11.78 -16.65
CA LYS A 4 12.77 -10.90 -17.21
C LYS A 4 11.39 -11.17 -16.61
N GLU A 5 11.07 -12.43 -16.39
CA GLU A 5 9.79 -12.77 -15.78
C GLU A 5 9.71 -12.28 -14.35
N LYS A 6 10.81 -12.39 -13.60
CA LYS A 6 10.84 -11.90 -12.24
C LYS A 6 10.64 -10.40 -12.18
N ILE A 7 11.29 -9.67 -13.07
CA ILE A 7 11.15 -8.22 -13.13
C ILE A 7 9.72 -7.83 -13.42
N ASN A 8 9.08 -8.54 -14.37
CA ASN A 8 7.69 -8.23 -14.72
C ASN A 8 6.76 -8.48 -13.54
N ILE A 9 7.00 -9.55 -12.79
CA ILE A 9 6.18 -9.85 -11.61
C ILE A 9 6.41 -8.79 -10.53
N MET A 10 7.65 -8.39 -10.33
CA MET A 10 7.97 -7.36 -9.35
C MET A 10 7.30 -6.02 -9.70
N ASP A 11 7.32 -5.65 -10.98
CA ASP A 11 6.67 -4.44 -11.45
C ASP A 11 5.17 -4.50 -11.17
N LYS A 12 4.57 -5.66 -11.42
CA LYS A 12 3.16 -5.84 -11.18
C LYS A 12 2.83 -5.73 -9.69
N ILE A 13 3.66 -6.35 -8.85
CA ILE A 13 3.46 -6.30 -7.40
C ILE A 13 3.56 -4.86 -6.89
N LEU A 14 4.52 -4.08 -7.41
CA LEU A 14 4.64 -2.69 -7.00
C LEU A 14 3.38 -1.90 -7.34
N ARG A 15 2.80 -2.14 -8.51
CA ARG A 15 1.56 -1.47 -8.88
C ARG A 15 0.40 -1.91 -8.01
N GLU A 16 0.37 -3.19 -7.66
CA GLU A 16 -0.69 -3.71 -6.79
C GLU A 16 -0.58 -3.17 -5.37
N LEU A 17 0.66 -3.01 -4.88
CA LEU A 17 0.87 -2.38 -3.58
C LEU A 17 0.40 -0.93 -3.60
N ASP A 18 0.66 -0.22 -4.68
CA ASP A 18 0.18 1.15 -4.82
C ASP A 18 -1.34 1.21 -4.81
N ASP A 19 -2.00 0.25 -5.45
CA ASP A 19 -3.45 0.18 -5.44
C ASP A 19 -3.99 -0.09 -4.05
N VAL A 20 -3.33 -0.95 -3.29
CA VAL A 20 -3.73 -1.23 -1.90
C VAL A 20 -3.62 0.05 -1.07
N ILE A 21 -2.52 0.78 -1.22
CA ILE A 21 -2.32 2.03 -0.48
C ILE A 21 -3.43 3.02 -0.80
N LYS A 22 -3.77 3.17 -2.07
CA LYS A 22 -4.83 4.09 -2.49
C LYS A 22 -6.18 3.66 -1.93
N SER A 23 -6.45 2.36 -1.92
CA SER A 23 -7.70 1.84 -1.38
C SER A 23 -7.79 2.08 0.13
N GLN A 24 -6.69 1.84 0.84
CA GLN A 24 -6.66 2.07 2.29
C GLN A 24 -6.84 3.54 2.61
N THR A 25 -6.25 4.42 1.81
CA THR A 25 -6.41 5.85 1.98
C THR A 25 -7.87 6.26 1.80
N SER A 26 -8.54 5.68 0.81
CA SER A 26 -9.95 5.94 0.57
C SER A 26 -10.81 5.46 1.72
N VAL A 27 -10.49 4.30 2.29
CA VAL A 27 -11.21 3.77 3.44
C VAL A 27 -11.05 4.71 4.63
N LEU A 28 -9.83 5.20 4.88
CA LEU A 28 -9.62 6.15 5.97
C LEU A 28 -10.45 7.41 5.82
N LYS A 29 -10.53 7.92 4.59
CA LYS A 29 -11.35 9.11 4.34
C LYS A 29 -12.82 8.86 4.63
N LYS A 30 -13.32 7.66 4.27
CA LYS A 30 -14.70 7.32 4.56
C LYS A 30 -14.96 7.19 6.04
N ILE A 31 -14.03 6.58 6.77
CA ILE A 31 -14.15 6.44 8.22
C ILE A 31 -14.20 7.82 8.86
N ALA A 32 -13.32 8.72 8.45
CA ALA A 32 -13.31 10.08 8.98
C ALA A 32 -14.61 10.80 8.68
N GLN A 33 -15.19 10.55 7.51
CA GLN A 33 -16.47 11.16 7.14
C GLN A 33 -17.59 10.66 8.05
N ILE A 34 -17.61 9.36 8.34
CA ILE A 34 -18.62 8.77 9.23
C ILE A 34 -18.45 9.35 10.64
N GLU A 35 -17.19 9.48 11.10
CA GLU A 35 -16.94 10.06 12.40
C GLU A 35 -17.47 11.49 12.48
N ALA A 36 -17.24 12.28 11.41
CA ALA A 36 -17.72 13.65 11.36
C ALA A 36 -19.27 13.70 11.40
N GLU A 37 -19.90 12.79 10.69
CA GLU A 37 -21.37 12.74 10.68
C GLU A 37 -21.91 12.33 12.05
N ASN A 38 -21.19 11.48 12.76
CA ASN A 38 -21.61 11.04 14.07
C ASN A 38 -21.55 12.15 15.12
N ILE A 39 -20.80 13.22 14.84
CA ILE A 39 -20.77 14.36 15.76
C ILE A 39 -22.18 14.88 15.98
N ASN A 40 -22.98 14.95 14.91
CA ASN A 40 -24.37 15.41 15.01
C ASN A 40 -25.33 14.32 15.45
N LEU A 41 -25.10 13.09 15.00
CA LEU A 41 -25.97 11.98 15.36
C LEU A 41 -25.73 11.53 16.81
N ASN A 42 -24.48 11.54 17.21
CA ASN A 42 -24.07 11.18 18.57
C ASN A 42 -24.52 9.77 18.98
N ASP A 43 -24.30 8.80 18.09
CA ASP A 43 -24.59 7.42 18.40
C ASP A 43 -23.43 6.81 19.16
N ASP A 44 -23.71 6.12 20.26
CA ASP A 44 -22.66 5.56 21.12
C ASP A 44 -21.92 4.40 20.45
N SER A 45 -22.62 3.55 19.72
CA SER A 45 -21.95 2.42 19.09
C SER A 45 -20.93 2.86 18.06
N LEU A 46 -21.28 3.90 17.29
CA LEU A 46 -20.33 4.46 16.31
C LEU A 46 -19.19 5.16 17.01
N GLY A 47 -19.49 5.94 18.05
CA GLY A 47 -18.46 6.66 18.79
C GLY A 47 -17.48 5.75 19.49
N ASP A 48 -17.94 4.56 19.90
CA ASP A 48 -17.07 3.62 20.59
C ASP A 48 -16.22 2.80 19.63
N ALA A 49 -16.76 2.42 18.48
CA ALA A 49 -16.08 1.51 17.56
C ALA A 49 -15.22 2.20 16.51
N LEU A 50 -15.64 3.35 16.00
CA LEU A 50 -14.93 3.99 14.90
C LEU A 50 -13.48 4.36 15.19
N PRO A 51 -13.15 4.88 16.39
CA PRO A 51 -11.75 5.21 16.65
C PRO A 51 -10.81 4.02 16.53
N ASP A 52 -11.24 2.84 16.98
CA ASP A 52 -10.42 1.64 16.88
C ASP A 52 -10.27 1.20 15.42
N ILE A 53 -11.36 1.28 14.65
CA ILE A 53 -11.32 0.92 13.24
C ILE A 53 -10.39 1.88 12.50
N HIS A 54 -10.50 3.18 12.79
CA HIS A 54 -9.64 4.19 12.21
C HIS A 54 -8.17 3.86 12.46
N GLU A 55 -7.85 3.52 13.70
CA GLU A 55 -6.49 3.22 14.10
C GLU A 55 -5.96 1.97 13.37
N HIS A 56 -6.79 0.93 13.26
CA HIS A 56 -6.39 -0.29 12.58
C HIS A 56 -6.13 -0.06 11.09
N VAL A 57 -6.97 0.72 10.43
CA VAL A 57 -6.79 1.00 9.01
C VAL A 57 -5.55 1.88 8.81
N ASP A 58 -5.34 2.85 9.70
CA ASP A 58 -4.17 3.72 9.61
C ASP A 58 -2.90 2.90 9.79
N ALA A 59 -2.89 1.97 10.75
CA ALA A 59 -1.73 1.11 10.99
C ALA A 59 -1.46 0.23 9.77
N ALA A 60 -2.52 -0.29 9.13
CA ALA A 60 -2.36 -1.09 7.94
C ALA A 60 -1.80 -0.26 6.78
N LEU A 61 -2.24 0.99 6.65
CA LEU A 61 -1.74 1.88 5.61
C LEU A 61 -0.25 2.16 5.82
N VAL A 62 0.15 2.45 7.04
CA VAL A 62 1.57 2.69 7.36
C VAL A 62 2.39 1.45 7.02
N ALA A 63 1.92 0.27 7.42
CA ALA A 63 2.64 -0.98 7.17
C ALA A 63 2.76 -1.26 5.68
N THR A 64 1.70 -1.00 4.91
CA THR A 64 1.73 -1.25 3.46
C THR A 64 2.67 -0.26 2.78
N THR A 65 2.68 0.99 3.23
CA THR A 65 3.57 2.00 2.67
C THR A 65 5.03 1.63 2.93
N GLU A 66 5.32 1.15 4.13
CA GLU A 66 6.68 0.72 4.47
C GLU A 66 7.09 -0.50 3.65
N LEU A 67 6.15 -1.42 3.43
CA LEU A 67 6.41 -2.59 2.61
C LEU A 67 6.71 -2.18 1.17
N GLN A 68 5.96 -1.21 0.64
CA GLN A 68 6.18 -0.74 -0.72
C GLN A 68 7.58 -0.16 -0.88
N VAL A 69 8.01 0.66 0.08
CA VAL A 69 9.35 1.25 0.04
C VAL A 69 10.41 0.15 0.08
N LYS A 70 10.23 -0.82 0.97
CA LYS A 70 11.19 -1.90 1.11
C LYS A 70 11.24 -2.78 -0.14
N PHE A 71 10.08 -3.09 -0.69
CA PHE A 71 10.04 -3.91 -1.89
C PHE A 71 10.59 -3.18 -3.11
N LYS A 72 10.40 -1.86 -3.16
CA LYS A 72 11.00 -1.06 -4.22
C LYS A 72 12.52 -1.16 -4.17
N GLU A 73 13.09 -1.20 -2.98
CA GLU A 73 14.53 -1.37 -2.83
C GLU A 73 14.95 -2.75 -3.32
N VAL A 74 14.17 -3.79 -3.01
CA VAL A 74 14.45 -5.14 -3.48
C VAL A 74 14.42 -5.17 -5.00
N HIS A 75 13.41 -4.54 -5.59
CA HIS A 75 13.24 -4.46 -7.02
C HIS A 75 14.43 -3.77 -7.68
N ASP A 76 14.83 -2.62 -7.15
CA ASP A 76 15.92 -1.84 -7.74
C ASP A 76 17.25 -2.57 -7.61
N GLU A 77 17.45 -3.25 -6.49
CA GLU A 77 18.66 -4.02 -6.28
C GLU A 77 18.72 -5.21 -7.22
N PHE A 78 17.56 -5.87 -7.43
CA PHE A 78 17.50 -6.99 -8.34
C PHE A 78 17.81 -6.54 -9.77
N LEU A 79 17.28 -5.39 -10.17
CA LEU A 79 17.57 -4.84 -11.49
C LEU A 79 19.06 -4.53 -11.64
N SER A 80 19.65 -3.97 -10.61
CA SER A 80 21.05 -3.62 -10.64
C SER A 80 21.96 -4.84 -10.77
N ASN A 81 21.58 -5.93 -10.10
CA ASN A 81 22.39 -7.14 -10.09
C ASN A 81 22.10 -8.08 -11.26
N ASN A 82 20.96 -7.89 -11.95
CA ASN A 82 20.55 -8.77 -13.03
C ASN A 82 20.08 -7.98 -14.21
N LYS A 83 20.98 -7.18 -14.78
CA LYS A 83 20.60 -6.32 -15.89
C LYS A 83 20.19 -7.14 -17.09
N PRO A 84 19.14 -6.67 -17.78
CA PRO A 84 18.70 -7.36 -18.99
C PRO A 84 19.81 -7.38 -20.02
N GLU A 85 19.79 -8.36 -20.87
CA GLU A 85 20.83 -8.51 -21.84
C GLU A 85 20.97 -7.39 -22.80
N GLU A 86 19.86 -6.75 -23.14
CA GLU A 86 19.93 -5.66 -24.07
C GLU A 86 20.73 -4.50 -23.55
N GLU A 87 21.05 -4.50 -22.26
CA GLU A 87 21.85 -3.45 -21.73
C GLU A 87 23.31 -3.76 -21.81
N SER A 88 23.64 -4.90 -22.24
CA SER A 88 24.99 -5.29 -22.35
C SER A 88 25.61 -4.53 -23.48
N PRO A 89 26.62 -3.89 -23.27
CA PRO A 89 27.20 -3.12 -24.33
C PRO A 89 27.85 -3.97 -25.25
N THR A 90 27.94 -4.70 -25.40
CA THR A 90 28.57 -5.37 -26.28
C THR A 90 29.12 -5.72 -26.60
#